data_e4651428b28e6297099b97266f190102
#
_entry.id   e4651428b28e6297099b97266f190102
#
_cell.length_a   1.000
_cell.length_b   1.000
_cell.length_c   1.000
_cell.angle_alpha   90.00
_cell.angle_beta   90.00
_cell.angle_gamma   90.00
#
_symmetry.space_group_name_H-M   'P 1'
#
loop_
_entity.id
_entity.type
_entity.pdbx_description
1 polymer ?
#
loop_
_entity_poly.entity_id
_entity_poly.type
_entity_poly.pdbx_seq_one_letter_code
_entity_poly.pdbx_strand_id
1 'polypeptide(L)'
;MKNAFRMIAIAAFATCATGAFAQKGETVKIAWIDPLSGLMAPVGSNQLKSFQFFAEKFSGANNAAGVKFEVIGIDNKLSPAESLNALKAAMDQGVRYITQGNGSSVAGALIDAVNKHNERNPGKEIIFLNHSAVDPDFTNNKCSYWHFRFDADTSMKIEAMTTFMADQKDVKKVYLFNQNYSHGQQVAKFAKENLARKRPDVQIVGEEYHPLAQVRDFSPYIAKIKASGADTVITGNWGSDLALLVKAANEAGYNGKFFTYYTGVSGTPTALGQGGAGRVYQVSYQHYNLAGDLSKWQAEFKQKFNDDFYTGSVISIYKGLGEAMAKAKSTDPVKVAAALSGMKFKSYHGEVEMRKTDRKSVV
;
A
#
# COMPACT_ATOMS: atom_id res chain seq x y z
N MET A 1 -58.12 24.43 58.05
CA MET A 1 -56.88 24.06 58.77
C MET A 1 -56.33 22.78 58.16
N LYS A 2 -55.12 22.75 57.78
CA LYS A 2 -54.21 21.74 57.26
C LYS A 2 -53.79 22.03 55.80
N ASN A 3 -52.69 22.78 55.72
CA ASN A 3 -51.91 22.99 54.49
C ASN A 3 -51.15 21.71 54.16
N ALA A 4 -51.30 21.21 52.96
CA ALA A 4 -50.47 20.15 52.38
C ALA A 4 -49.50 20.75 51.38
N PHE A 5 -48.23 20.86 51.74
CA PHE A 5 -47.11 21.17 50.85
C PHE A 5 -46.88 20.00 49.89
N ARG A 6 -47.04 20.23 48.57
CA ARG A 6 -46.56 19.31 47.53
C ARG A 6 -45.13 19.69 47.18
N MET A 7 -44.16 18.86 47.56
CA MET A 7 -42.82 18.92 47.01
C MET A 7 -42.81 18.28 45.64
N ILE A 8 -42.48 19.05 44.62
CA ILE A 8 -42.19 18.57 43.29
C ILE A 8 -40.67 18.28 43.27
N ALA A 9 -40.31 16.99 43.21
CA ALA A 9 -38.94 16.58 42.98
C ALA A 9 -38.64 16.66 41.49
N ILE A 10 -37.83 17.63 41.07
CA ILE A 10 -37.28 17.71 39.73
C ILE A 10 -36.08 16.76 39.66
N ALA A 11 -36.26 15.59 39.06
CA ALA A 11 -35.19 14.69 38.70
C ALA A 11 -34.41 15.26 37.50
N ALA A 12 -33.27 15.87 37.76
CA ALA A 12 -32.33 16.26 36.70
C ALA A 12 -31.68 15.01 36.11
N PHE A 13 -32.10 14.58 34.93
CA PHE A 13 -31.39 13.59 34.12
C PHE A 13 -30.08 14.25 33.60
N ALA A 14 -28.98 14.06 34.31
CA ALA A 14 -27.68 14.34 33.76
C ALA A 14 -27.35 13.27 32.71
N THR A 15 -27.58 13.59 31.43
CA THR A 15 -27.05 12.82 30.33
C THR A 15 -25.53 12.99 30.32
N CYS A 16 -24.82 12.08 30.96
CA CYS A 16 -23.36 11.93 30.76
C CYS A 16 -23.14 11.54 29.30
N ALA A 17 -22.88 12.53 28.45
CA ALA A 17 -22.23 12.31 27.18
C ALA A 17 -20.82 11.80 27.48
N THR A 18 -20.65 10.49 27.58
CA THR A 18 -19.32 9.87 27.63
C THR A 18 -18.69 10.10 26.27
N GLY A 19 -18.01 11.24 26.11
CA GLY A 19 -17.09 11.44 25.00
C GLY A 19 -16.06 10.29 25.09
N ALA A 20 -16.03 9.41 24.08
CA ALA A 20 -15.03 8.38 23.97
C ALA A 20 -13.67 9.08 23.77
N PHE A 21 -12.99 9.36 24.85
CA PHE A 21 -11.57 9.74 24.81
C PHE A 21 -10.79 8.47 24.47
N ALA A 22 -9.80 8.56 23.56
CA ALA A 22 -8.83 7.49 23.41
C ALA A 22 -8.21 7.24 24.79
N GLN A 23 -8.56 6.10 25.38
CA GLN A 23 -8.00 5.76 26.69
C GLN A 23 -6.58 5.23 26.47
N LYS A 24 -5.64 5.79 27.21
CA LYS A 24 -4.26 5.29 27.24
C LYS A 24 -4.28 3.78 27.50
N GLY A 25 -3.77 2.98 26.55
CA GLY A 25 -3.78 1.52 26.63
C GLY A 25 -4.93 0.82 25.88
N GLU A 26 -5.86 1.58 25.26
CA GLU A 26 -6.88 0.99 24.36
C GLU A 26 -6.22 0.24 23.21
N THR A 27 -6.79 -0.91 22.82
CA THR A 27 -6.29 -1.71 21.69
C THR A 27 -7.09 -1.40 20.42
N VAL A 28 -6.40 -0.91 19.41
CA VAL A 28 -6.94 -0.67 18.06
C VAL A 28 -6.60 -1.87 17.19
N LYS A 29 -7.63 -2.60 16.75
CA LYS A 29 -7.49 -3.73 15.84
C LYS A 29 -7.47 -3.24 14.39
N ILE A 30 -6.50 -3.75 13.62
CA ILE A 30 -6.35 -3.48 12.19
C ILE A 30 -6.41 -4.82 11.45
N ALA A 31 -7.41 -5.00 10.59
CA ALA A 31 -7.44 -6.16 9.71
C ALA A 31 -6.55 -5.91 8.49
N TRP A 32 -5.53 -6.74 8.36
CA TRP A 32 -4.67 -6.80 7.20
C TRP A 32 -5.25 -7.83 6.21
N ILE A 33 -5.71 -7.36 5.04
CA ILE A 33 -6.48 -8.15 4.06
C ILE A 33 -5.68 -8.24 2.76
N ASP A 34 -4.81 -9.21 2.63
CA ASP A 34 -3.92 -9.40 1.49
C ASP A 34 -3.54 -10.88 1.31
N PRO A 35 -2.87 -11.29 0.20
CA PRO A 35 -2.66 -12.71 -0.09
C PRO A 35 -1.67 -13.36 0.88
N LEU A 36 -2.09 -14.43 1.54
CA LEU A 36 -1.25 -15.33 2.33
C LEU A 36 -1.12 -16.72 1.68
N SER A 37 -1.76 -16.92 0.54
CA SER A 37 -1.70 -18.15 -0.26
C SER A 37 -1.42 -17.86 -1.74
N GLY A 38 -1.10 -18.89 -2.53
CA GLY A 38 -0.79 -18.77 -3.96
C GLY A 38 0.58 -18.15 -4.25
N LEU A 39 0.80 -17.74 -5.52
CA LEU A 39 2.10 -17.22 -5.98
C LEU A 39 2.55 -15.93 -5.27
N MET A 40 1.62 -15.16 -4.74
CA MET A 40 1.94 -13.89 -4.06
C MET A 40 2.04 -14.03 -2.53
N ALA A 41 1.90 -15.24 -1.99
CA ALA A 41 2.06 -15.50 -0.55
C ALA A 41 3.38 -15.00 0.05
N PRO A 42 4.55 -15.11 -0.62
CA PRO A 42 5.79 -14.58 -0.07
C PRO A 42 5.74 -13.06 0.18
N VAL A 43 5.13 -12.31 -0.74
CA VAL A 43 4.93 -10.86 -0.59
C VAL A 43 4.00 -10.57 0.58
N GLY A 44 2.83 -11.22 0.62
CA GLY A 44 1.87 -11.02 1.68
C GLY A 44 2.39 -11.39 3.05
N SER A 45 3.08 -12.53 3.18
CA SER A 45 3.68 -12.96 4.44
C SER A 45 4.72 -11.96 4.97
N ASN A 46 5.57 -11.43 4.09
CA ASN A 46 6.55 -10.41 4.48
C ASN A 46 5.85 -9.11 4.93
N GLN A 47 4.82 -8.68 4.21
CA GLN A 47 4.06 -7.49 4.57
C GLN A 47 3.32 -7.65 5.90
N LEU A 48 2.67 -8.79 6.14
CA LEU A 48 2.02 -9.07 7.42
C LEU A 48 3.01 -9.03 8.58
N LYS A 49 4.21 -9.66 8.44
CA LYS A 49 5.29 -9.55 9.42
C LYS A 49 5.70 -8.10 9.66
N SER A 50 5.77 -7.29 8.58
CA SER A 50 6.10 -5.86 8.68
C SER A 50 5.04 -5.09 9.47
N PHE A 51 3.76 -5.33 9.21
CA PHE A 51 2.67 -4.72 9.96
C PHE A 51 2.70 -5.13 11.44
N GLN A 52 2.91 -6.41 11.76
CA GLN A 52 3.02 -6.90 13.14
C GLN A 52 4.22 -6.31 13.86
N PHE A 53 5.38 -6.24 13.21
CA PHE A 53 6.60 -5.68 13.77
C PHE A 53 6.42 -4.19 14.13
N PHE A 54 5.87 -3.40 13.23
CA PHE A 54 5.65 -1.98 13.48
C PHE A 54 4.45 -1.71 14.41
N ALA A 55 3.46 -2.60 14.47
CA ALA A 55 2.42 -2.54 15.50
C ALA A 55 3.03 -2.64 16.91
N GLU A 56 3.94 -3.58 17.13
CA GLU A 56 4.66 -3.69 18.40
C GLU A 56 5.50 -2.43 18.68
N LYS A 57 6.26 -1.95 17.68
CA LYS A 57 7.15 -0.78 17.83
C LYS A 57 6.41 0.52 18.15
N PHE A 58 5.26 0.72 17.54
CA PHE A 58 4.49 1.96 17.67
C PHE A 58 3.29 1.83 18.63
N SER A 59 3.27 0.82 19.50
CA SER A 59 2.22 0.66 20.52
C SER A 59 2.56 1.36 21.83
N GLY A 60 1.53 1.72 22.60
CA GLY A 60 1.64 2.27 23.94
C GLY A 60 2.35 3.63 23.97
N ALA A 61 3.36 3.77 24.81
CA ALA A 61 4.11 5.03 24.96
C ALA A 61 4.87 5.48 23.69
N ASN A 62 4.97 4.62 22.68
CA ASN A 62 5.67 4.90 21.44
C ASN A 62 4.80 5.59 20.38
N ASN A 63 3.55 5.91 20.69
CA ASN A 63 2.70 6.77 19.87
C ASN A 63 2.00 7.84 20.69
N ALA A 64 1.63 8.95 20.04
CA ALA A 64 1.08 10.13 20.70
C ALA A 64 -0.28 9.87 21.42
N ALA A 65 -1.07 8.90 20.94
CA ALA A 65 -2.35 8.55 21.54
C ALA A 65 -2.22 7.57 22.72
N GLY A 66 -1.08 6.89 22.86
CA GLY A 66 -0.87 5.86 23.88
C GLY A 66 -1.66 4.57 23.65
N VAL A 67 -2.19 4.34 22.44
CA VAL A 67 -2.95 3.15 22.07
C VAL A 67 -2.03 1.97 21.75
N LYS A 68 -2.57 0.75 21.85
CA LYS A 68 -1.91 -0.46 21.36
C LYS A 68 -2.48 -0.81 19.99
N PHE A 69 -1.64 -1.28 19.07
CA PHE A 69 -2.07 -1.78 17.77
C PHE A 69 -2.01 -3.31 17.72
N GLU A 70 -3.09 -3.93 17.29
CA GLU A 70 -3.18 -5.37 17.06
C GLU A 70 -3.50 -5.62 15.58
N VAL A 71 -2.74 -6.49 14.92
CA VAL A 71 -2.90 -6.80 13.49
C VAL A 71 -3.47 -8.19 13.32
N ILE A 72 -4.59 -8.28 12.62
CA ILE A 72 -5.27 -9.53 12.27
C ILE A 72 -5.06 -9.78 10.78
N GLY A 73 -4.25 -10.78 10.44
CA GLY A 73 -4.03 -11.18 9.05
C GLY A 73 -5.18 -12.03 8.52
N ILE A 74 -5.73 -11.66 7.37
CA ILE A 74 -6.81 -12.41 6.70
C ILE A 74 -6.41 -12.61 5.23
N ASP A 75 -6.29 -13.86 4.81
CA ASP A 75 -5.95 -14.21 3.42
C ASP A 75 -7.12 -13.89 2.48
N ASN A 76 -6.86 -13.00 1.53
CA ASN A 76 -7.82 -12.65 0.47
C ASN A 76 -7.58 -13.42 -0.84
N LYS A 77 -6.57 -14.27 -0.91
CA LYS A 77 -6.18 -15.05 -2.11
C LYS A 77 -5.97 -14.18 -3.35
N LEU A 78 -5.68 -12.89 -3.17
CA LEU A 78 -5.58 -11.90 -4.26
C LEU A 78 -6.87 -11.74 -5.09
N SER A 79 -8.02 -12.04 -4.51
CA SER A 79 -9.34 -12.03 -5.14
C SER A 79 -10.22 -10.92 -4.59
N PRO A 80 -10.85 -10.09 -5.45
CA PRO A 80 -11.85 -9.12 -4.99
C PRO A 80 -12.98 -9.75 -4.19
N ALA A 81 -13.52 -10.90 -4.61
CA ALA A 81 -14.60 -11.58 -3.93
C ALA A 81 -14.19 -12.09 -2.53
N GLU A 82 -13.03 -12.74 -2.42
CA GLU A 82 -12.49 -13.18 -1.13
C GLU A 82 -12.14 -11.99 -0.22
N SER A 83 -11.76 -10.85 -0.78
CA SER A 83 -11.52 -9.65 0.00
C SER A 83 -12.78 -9.06 0.62
N LEU A 84 -13.94 -9.19 -0.05
CA LEU A 84 -15.23 -8.81 0.53
C LEU A 84 -15.64 -9.76 1.66
N ASN A 85 -15.38 -11.06 1.52
CA ASN A 85 -15.57 -12.06 2.59
C ASN A 85 -14.66 -11.74 3.80
N ALA A 86 -13.39 -11.43 3.54
CA ALA A 86 -12.43 -11.03 4.58
C ALA A 86 -12.84 -9.73 5.30
N LEU A 87 -13.33 -8.73 4.56
CA LEU A 87 -13.87 -7.50 5.13
C LEU A 87 -15.06 -7.81 6.06
N LYS A 88 -15.99 -8.65 5.61
CA LYS A 88 -17.12 -9.06 6.45
C LYS A 88 -16.64 -9.75 7.73
N ALA A 89 -15.72 -10.71 7.63
CA ALA A 89 -15.15 -11.40 8.78
C ALA A 89 -14.44 -10.46 9.76
N ALA A 90 -13.78 -9.41 9.26
CA ALA A 90 -13.18 -8.36 10.09
C ALA A 90 -14.27 -7.56 10.84
N MET A 91 -15.31 -7.14 10.14
CA MET A 91 -16.44 -6.40 10.73
C MET A 91 -17.15 -7.22 11.82
N ASP A 92 -17.36 -8.51 11.58
CA ASP A 92 -17.98 -9.42 12.57
C ASP A 92 -17.16 -9.54 13.86
N GLN A 93 -15.85 -9.27 13.80
CA GLN A 93 -14.93 -9.19 14.94
C GLN A 93 -14.82 -7.76 15.55
N GLY A 94 -15.66 -6.83 15.11
CA GLY A 94 -15.66 -5.44 15.57
C GLY A 94 -14.48 -4.60 15.08
N VAL A 95 -13.76 -5.05 14.04
CA VAL A 95 -12.65 -4.28 13.46
C VAL A 95 -13.20 -3.13 12.64
N ARG A 96 -12.66 -1.92 12.86
CA ARG A 96 -13.05 -0.70 12.16
C ARG A 96 -11.92 -0.03 11.38
N TYR A 97 -10.74 -0.64 11.36
CA TYR A 97 -9.56 -0.22 10.59
C TYR A 97 -9.11 -1.39 9.73
N ILE A 98 -9.08 -1.21 8.43
CA ILE A 98 -8.55 -2.22 7.52
C ILE A 98 -7.36 -1.69 6.75
N THR A 99 -6.45 -2.56 6.37
CA THR A 99 -5.34 -2.24 5.47
C THR A 99 -5.23 -3.30 4.38
N GLN A 100 -4.91 -2.84 3.18
CA GLN A 100 -4.71 -3.68 2.00
C GLN A 100 -3.80 -2.93 1.02
N GLY A 101 -3.03 -3.64 0.20
CA GLY A 101 -2.13 -3.02 -0.77
C GLY A 101 -1.84 -3.85 -2.01
N ASN A 102 -2.04 -5.15 -1.99
CA ASN A 102 -1.71 -6.00 -3.13
C ASN A 102 -2.89 -6.12 -4.10
N GLY A 103 -2.71 -5.54 -5.29
CA GLY A 103 -3.69 -5.57 -6.35
C GLY A 103 -4.72 -4.44 -6.30
N SER A 104 -4.62 -3.50 -7.26
CA SER A 104 -5.54 -2.35 -7.34
C SER A 104 -7.00 -2.77 -7.60
N SER A 105 -7.25 -3.88 -8.28
CA SER A 105 -8.63 -4.42 -8.44
C SER A 105 -9.26 -4.81 -7.11
N VAL A 106 -8.47 -5.39 -6.21
CA VAL A 106 -8.89 -5.71 -4.82
C VAL A 106 -9.18 -4.43 -4.05
N ALA A 107 -8.26 -3.46 -4.09
CA ALA A 107 -8.44 -2.18 -3.42
C ALA A 107 -9.71 -1.46 -3.88
N GLY A 108 -9.99 -1.44 -5.18
CA GLY A 108 -11.21 -0.84 -5.74
C GLY A 108 -12.47 -1.47 -5.16
N ALA A 109 -12.53 -2.80 -5.10
CA ALA A 109 -13.67 -3.52 -4.52
C ALA A 109 -13.85 -3.20 -3.02
N LEU A 110 -12.75 -3.09 -2.26
CA LEU A 110 -12.80 -2.73 -0.84
C LEU A 110 -13.22 -1.28 -0.64
N ILE A 111 -12.75 -0.33 -1.48
CA ILE A 111 -13.19 1.08 -1.42
C ILE A 111 -14.71 1.17 -1.60
N ASP A 112 -15.25 0.52 -2.62
CA ASP A 112 -16.69 0.51 -2.89
C ASP A 112 -17.49 -0.12 -1.75
N ALA A 113 -17.00 -1.23 -1.19
CA ALA A 113 -17.66 -1.92 -0.09
C ALA A 113 -17.64 -1.08 1.20
N VAL A 114 -16.51 -0.45 1.53
CA VAL A 114 -16.37 0.43 2.70
C VAL A 114 -17.30 1.65 2.56
N ASN A 115 -17.35 2.28 1.38
CA ASN A 115 -18.26 3.41 1.13
C ASN A 115 -19.72 3.01 1.40
N LYS A 116 -20.17 1.90 0.80
CA LYS A 116 -21.55 1.40 0.97
C LYS A 116 -21.86 0.99 2.41
N HIS A 117 -20.87 0.40 3.11
CA HIS A 117 -21.04 0.03 4.51
C HIS A 117 -21.20 1.27 5.38
N ASN A 118 -20.31 2.25 5.23
CA ASN A 118 -20.30 3.47 6.04
C ASN A 118 -21.54 4.34 5.82
N GLU A 119 -22.05 4.39 4.59
CA GLU A 119 -23.32 5.07 4.27
C GLU A 119 -24.52 4.43 4.98
N ARG A 120 -24.55 3.10 5.09
CA ARG A 120 -25.68 2.33 5.62
C ARG A 120 -25.62 2.09 7.12
N ASN A 121 -24.47 2.26 7.74
CA ASN A 121 -24.22 1.92 9.14
C ASN A 121 -23.55 3.07 9.91
N PRO A 122 -24.22 4.23 10.09
CA PRO A 122 -23.70 5.33 10.89
C PRO A 122 -23.35 4.85 12.32
N GLY A 123 -22.17 5.26 12.81
CA GLY A 123 -21.63 4.81 14.10
C GLY A 123 -20.82 3.50 14.04
N LYS A 124 -20.77 2.85 12.85
CA LYS A 124 -19.95 1.63 12.60
C LYS A 124 -19.02 1.80 11.42
N GLU A 125 -18.61 3.03 11.12
CA GLU A 125 -17.78 3.35 9.98
C GLU A 125 -16.42 2.66 10.07
N ILE A 126 -15.84 2.38 8.89
CA ILE A 126 -14.55 1.73 8.69
C ILE A 126 -13.63 2.70 7.95
N ILE A 127 -12.36 2.75 8.34
CA ILE A 127 -11.29 3.41 7.59
C ILE A 127 -10.49 2.35 6.83
N PHE A 128 -10.22 2.63 5.56
CA PHE A 128 -9.31 1.85 4.73
C PHE A 128 -7.96 2.56 4.57
N LEU A 129 -6.90 1.93 5.06
CA LEU A 129 -5.51 2.37 5.02
C LEU A 129 -4.79 1.62 3.89
N ASN A 130 -4.64 2.27 2.75
CA ASN A 130 -4.00 1.67 1.58
C ASN A 130 -2.49 1.86 1.66
N HIS A 131 -1.74 0.77 1.75
CA HIS A 131 -0.30 0.79 1.90
C HIS A 131 0.49 0.64 0.58
N SER A 132 -0.11 0.11 -0.49
CA SER A 132 0.60 -0.11 -1.77
C SER A 132 -0.28 -0.39 -3.01
N ALA A 133 -1.60 -0.23 -2.94
CA ALA A 133 -2.44 -0.28 -4.13
C ALA A 133 -2.41 1.10 -4.83
N VAL A 134 -1.77 1.15 -5.99
CA VAL A 134 -1.21 2.37 -6.58
C VAL A 134 -1.96 2.88 -7.82
N ASP A 135 -3.18 2.44 -8.07
CA ASP A 135 -4.01 2.99 -9.14
C ASP A 135 -4.29 4.48 -8.85
N PRO A 136 -3.93 5.40 -9.77
CA PRO A 136 -4.13 6.84 -9.60
C PRO A 136 -5.58 7.24 -9.42
N ASP A 137 -6.53 6.48 -9.97
CA ASP A 137 -7.96 6.79 -9.90
C ASP A 137 -8.49 6.81 -8.46
N PHE A 138 -7.88 6.09 -7.54
CA PHE A 138 -8.30 6.05 -6.13
C PHE A 138 -8.13 7.38 -5.39
N THR A 139 -7.37 8.30 -5.95
CA THR A 139 -7.21 9.67 -5.46
C THR A 139 -7.62 10.72 -6.50
N ASN A 140 -8.33 10.30 -7.53
CA ASN A 140 -8.95 11.13 -8.57
C ASN A 140 -10.44 10.77 -8.69
N ASN A 141 -10.85 10.16 -9.80
CA ASN A 141 -12.24 9.89 -10.14
C ASN A 141 -12.97 8.95 -9.15
N LYS A 142 -12.21 8.08 -8.46
CA LYS A 142 -12.71 7.12 -7.46
C LYS A 142 -12.29 7.49 -6.04
N CYS A 143 -12.05 8.77 -5.80
CA CYS A 143 -11.67 9.25 -4.47
C CYS A 143 -12.77 8.96 -3.45
N SER A 144 -12.39 8.43 -2.29
CA SER A 144 -13.28 8.12 -1.18
C SER A 144 -12.87 8.86 0.08
N TYR A 145 -13.84 9.35 0.85
CA TYR A 145 -13.59 9.96 2.16
C TYR A 145 -12.94 8.99 3.15
N TRP A 146 -13.21 7.69 3.03
CA TRP A 146 -12.79 6.67 3.96
C TRP A 146 -11.52 5.92 3.57
N HIS A 147 -10.94 6.26 2.40
CA HIS A 147 -9.74 5.65 1.87
C HIS A 147 -8.55 6.60 1.99
N PHE A 148 -7.49 6.16 2.67
CA PHE A 148 -6.25 6.92 2.88
C PHE A 148 -5.09 6.15 2.27
N ARG A 149 -4.41 6.75 1.27
CA ARG A 149 -3.27 6.12 0.59
C ARG A 149 -1.95 6.66 1.11
N PHE A 150 -1.06 5.76 1.50
CA PHE A 150 0.25 6.05 2.07
C PHE A 150 1.43 5.76 1.13
N ASP A 151 1.17 5.42 -0.12
CA ASP A 151 2.18 5.16 -1.16
C ASP A 151 2.01 6.09 -2.37
N ALA A 152 3.10 6.34 -3.10
CA ALA A 152 3.06 7.02 -4.39
C ALA A 152 2.28 6.17 -5.41
N ASP A 153 1.49 6.83 -6.28
CA ASP A 153 0.75 6.12 -7.31
C ASP A 153 1.59 5.81 -8.55
N THR A 154 1.01 5.03 -9.45
CA THR A 154 1.66 4.60 -10.69
C THR A 154 2.12 5.79 -11.53
N SER A 155 1.35 6.88 -11.62
CA SER A 155 1.73 8.05 -12.42
C SER A 155 3.01 8.70 -11.89
N MET A 156 3.14 8.85 -10.57
CA MET A 156 4.32 9.43 -9.91
C MET A 156 5.55 8.53 -10.04
N LYS A 157 5.35 7.21 -9.87
CA LYS A 157 6.44 6.23 -10.01
C LYS A 157 6.98 6.18 -11.44
N ILE A 158 6.11 6.19 -12.44
CA ILE A 158 6.52 6.22 -13.85
C ILE A 158 7.12 7.58 -14.24
N GLU A 159 6.61 8.69 -13.68
CA GLU A 159 7.23 10.00 -13.88
C GLU A 159 8.69 10.01 -13.40
N ALA A 160 8.96 9.53 -12.19
CA ALA A 160 10.31 9.43 -11.65
C ALA A 160 11.20 8.47 -12.48
N MET A 161 10.68 7.31 -12.84
CA MET A 161 11.38 6.32 -13.67
C MET A 161 11.79 6.89 -15.02
N THR A 162 10.86 7.54 -15.73
CA THR A 162 11.13 8.11 -17.05
C THR A 162 11.99 9.36 -16.99
N THR A 163 12.02 10.08 -15.86
CA THR A 163 12.99 11.14 -15.61
C THR A 163 14.41 10.59 -15.55
N PHE A 164 14.63 9.49 -14.82
CA PHE A 164 15.92 8.80 -14.81
C PHE A 164 16.27 8.26 -16.21
N MET A 165 15.30 7.70 -16.94
CA MET A 165 15.51 7.17 -18.29
C MET A 165 15.86 8.25 -19.32
N ALA A 166 15.55 9.53 -19.05
CA ALA A 166 15.86 10.64 -19.96
C ALA A 166 17.38 10.73 -20.26
N ASP A 167 18.20 10.39 -19.29
CA ASP A 167 19.66 10.41 -19.39
C ASP A 167 20.28 9.09 -19.88
N GLN A 168 19.49 8.03 -20.01
CA GLN A 168 19.96 6.69 -20.44
C GLN A 168 20.02 6.64 -21.98
N LYS A 169 21.16 7.05 -22.56
CA LYS A 169 21.32 7.17 -24.03
C LYS A 169 21.29 5.82 -24.78
N ASP A 170 21.55 4.74 -24.09
CA ASP A 170 21.53 3.38 -24.61
C ASP A 170 20.12 2.76 -24.65
N VAL A 171 19.12 3.39 -24.04
CA VAL A 171 17.71 3.01 -24.17
C VAL A 171 17.17 3.56 -25.50
N LYS A 172 16.81 2.68 -26.43
CA LYS A 172 16.29 3.02 -27.77
C LYS A 172 15.00 2.33 -28.11
N LYS A 173 14.84 1.06 -27.72
CA LYS A 173 13.69 0.22 -28.07
C LYS A 173 13.09 -0.38 -26.81
N VAL A 174 11.92 0.10 -26.42
CA VAL A 174 11.22 -0.28 -25.21
C VAL A 174 10.10 -1.27 -25.50
N TYR A 175 10.02 -2.34 -24.74
CA TYR A 175 8.88 -3.24 -24.67
C TYR A 175 8.12 -3.01 -23.35
N LEU A 176 6.81 -2.79 -23.44
CA LEU A 176 5.95 -2.63 -22.29
C LEU A 176 5.35 -4.00 -21.95
N PHE A 177 5.71 -4.56 -20.79
CA PHE A 177 5.25 -5.89 -20.39
C PHE A 177 4.69 -5.89 -18.98
N ASN A 178 3.38 -6.08 -18.83
CA ASN A 178 2.69 -5.82 -17.60
C ASN A 178 1.66 -6.89 -17.22
N GLN A 179 1.30 -6.96 -15.97
CA GLN A 179 0.16 -7.74 -15.49
C GLN A 179 -1.16 -7.15 -16.00
N ASN A 180 -2.10 -8.01 -16.41
CA ASN A 180 -3.37 -7.61 -17.01
C ASN A 180 -4.43 -7.22 -15.96
N TYR A 181 -4.27 -6.05 -15.38
CA TYR A 181 -5.26 -5.38 -14.52
C TYR A 181 -5.01 -3.87 -14.51
N SER A 182 -5.84 -3.08 -13.79
CA SER A 182 -5.77 -1.60 -13.85
C SER A 182 -4.37 -1.03 -13.65
N HIS A 183 -3.62 -1.53 -12.65
CA HIS A 183 -2.24 -1.09 -12.41
C HIS A 183 -1.33 -1.31 -13.63
N GLY A 184 -1.28 -2.51 -14.21
CA GLY A 184 -0.42 -2.79 -15.37
C GLY A 184 -0.80 -1.93 -16.59
N GLN A 185 -2.09 -1.70 -16.81
CA GLN A 185 -2.59 -0.82 -17.87
C GLN A 185 -2.18 0.63 -17.63
N GLN A 186 -2.22 1.11 -16.38
CA GLN A 186 -1.74 2.45 -16.01
C GLN A 186 -0.23 2.60 -16.18
N VAL A 187 0.56 1.55 -15.86
CA VAL A 187 2.01 1.54 -16.14
C VAL A 187 2.29 1.77 -17.62
N ALA A 188 1.65 1.01 -18.50
CA ALA A 188 1.83 1.16 -19.93
C ALA A 188 1.39 2.54 -20.44
N LYS A 189 0.23 3.03 -19.97
CA LYS A 189 -0.29 4.36 -20.32
C LYS A 189 0.72 5.45 -19.98
N PHE A 190 1.13 5.55 -18.72
CA PHE A 190 2.04 6.60 -18.27
C PHE A 190 3.46 6.46 -18.84
N ALA A 191 3.91 5.23 -19.09
CA ALA A 191 5.18 5.02 -19.80
C ALA A 191 5.14 5.61 -21.21
N LYS A 192 4.07 5.35 -21.98
CA LYS A 192 3.88 5.92 -23.34
C LYS A 192 3.83 7.45 -23.30
N GLU A 193 2.99 8.02 -22.44
CA GLU A 193 2.83 9.48 -22.33
C GLU A 193 4.13 10.17 -21.92
N ASN A 194 4.84 9.63 -20.93
CA ASN A 194 6.06 10.24 -20.42
C ASN A 194 7.26 10.06 -21.37
N LEU A 195 7.40 8.90 -22.02
CA LEU A 195 8.46 8.71 -23.02
C LEU A 195 8.23 9.60 -24.24
N ALA A 196 7.00 9.72 -24.74
CA ALA A 196 6.70 10.64 -25.84
C ALA A 196 7.11 12.08 -25.52
N ARG A 197 6.99 12.52 -24.27
CA ARG A 197 7.37 13.87 -23.84
C ARG A 197 8.87 14.03 -23.58
N LYS A 198 9.50 13.04 -22.93
CA LYS A 198 10.89 13.14 -22.42
C LYS A 198 11.93 12.55 -23.37
N ARG A 199 11.54 11.53 -24.12
CA ARG A 199 12.40 10.74 -25.00
C ARG A 199 11.66 10.35 -26.30
N PRO A 200 11.29 11.34 -27.14
CA PRO A 200 10.59 11.08 -28.41
C PRO A 200 11.42 10.25 -29.40
N ASP A 201 12.73 10.10 -29.14
CA ASP A 201 13.65 9.23 -29.90
C ASP A 201 13.52 7.74 -29.54
N VAL A 202 12.86 7.40 -28.43
CA VAL A 202 12.66 6.01 -27.99
C VAL A 202 11.45 5.39 -28.71
N GLN A 203 11.66 4.23 -29.32
CA GLN A 203 10.62 3.47 -29.98
C GLN A 203 9.98 2.47 -29.00
N ILE A 204 8.66 2.44 -28.92
CA ILE A 204 7.93 1.36 -28.24
C ILE A 204 7.69 0.26 -29.30
N VAL A 205 8.44 -0.84 -29.16
CA VAL A 205 8.46 -1.95 -30.13
C VAL A 205 7.51 -3.09 -29.78
N GLY A 206 6.83 -3.00 -28.66
CA GLY A 206 5.80 -3.95 -28.26
C GLY A 206 5.12 -3.59 -26.96
N GLU A 207 3.90 -4.10 -26.79
CA GLU A 207 3.10 -3.98 -25.58
C GLU A 207 2.33 -5.29 -25.40
N GLU A 208 2.47 -5.92 -24.24
CA GLU A 208 1.78 -7.17 -23.93
C GLU A 208 1.44 -7.26 -22.45
N TYR A 209 0.36 -7.97 -22.17
CA TYR A 209 -0.13 -8.21 -20.81
C TYR A 209 -0.23 -9.70 -20.53
N HIS A 210 -0.04 -10.09 -19.26
CA HIS A 210 -0.22 -11.46 -18.81
C HIS A 210 -1.13 -11.52 -17.57
N PRO A 211 -1.81 -12.67 -17.31
CA PRO A 211 -2.64 -12.84 -16.14
C PRO A 211 -1.84 -12.71 -14.85
N LEU A 212 -2.32 -11.86 -13.91
CA LEU A 212 -1.72 -11.64 -12.60
C LEU A 212 -1.64 -12.93 -11.78
N ALA A 213 -0.45 -13.28 -11.30
CA ALA A 213 -0.19 -14.42 -10.41
C ALA A 213 -0.62 -15.80 -10.96
N GLN A 214 -0.68 -15.96 -12.28
CA GLN A 214 -1.09 -17.22 -12.93
C GLN A 214 -0.02 -17.81 -13.84
N VAL A 215 0.92 -17.00 -14.32
CA VAL A 215 1.98 -17.45 -15.22
C VAL A 215 3.13 -18.06 -14.42
N ARG A 216 3.53 -19.28 -14.77
CA ARG A 216 4.66 -19.98 -14.16
C ARG A 216 5.89 -20.05 -15.05
N ASP A 217 5.69 -19.91 -16.35
CA ASP A 217 6.73 -19.88 -17.38
C ASP A 217 6.60 -18.64 -18.26
N PHE A 218 7.59 -17.75 -18.14
CA PHE A 218 7.67 -16.52 -18.92
C PHE A 218 8.51 -16.65 -20.20
N SER A 219 9.06 -17.83 -20.50
CA SER A 219 9.92 -18.06 -21.67
C SER A 219 9.27 -17.67 -23.00
N PRO A 220 7.96 -17.95 -23.25
CA PRO A 220 7.30 -17.53 -24.49
C PRO A 220 7.23 -16.00 -24.64
N TYR A 221 7.03 -15.28 -23.53
CA TYR A 221 7.01 -13.81 -23.53
C TYR A 221 8.40 -13.24 -23.78
N ILE A 222 9.44 -13.79 -23.15
CA ILE A 222 10.82 -13.38 -23.39
C ILE A 222 11.24 -13.63 -24.84
N ALA A 223 10.81 -14.72 -25.47
CA ALA A 223 11.04 -14.95 -26.88
C ALA A 223 10.49 -13.84 -27.77
N LYS A 224 9.27 -13.36 -27.50
CA LYS A 224 8.66 -12.23 -28.21
C LYS A 224 9.41 -10.92 -27.97
N ILE A 225 9.78 -10.64 -26.71
CA ILE A 225 10.57 -9.46 -26.33
C ILE A 225 11.91 -9.46 -27.11
N LYS A 226 12.62 -10.59 -27.17
CA LYS A 226 13.84 -10.73 -27.94
C LYS A 226 13.61 -10.52 -29.43
N ALA A 227 12.57 -11.13 -30.00
CA ALA A 227 12.24 -11.02 -31.42
C ALA A 227 11.88 -9.59 -31.84
N SER A 228 11.33 -8.77 -30.92
CA SER A 228 11.05 -7.36 -31.17
C SER A 228 12.30 -6.48 -31.27
N GLY A 229 13.46 -7.00 -30.86
CA GLY A 229 14.70 -6.25 -30.78
C GLY A 229 14.72 -5.22 -29.67
N ALA A 230 13.87 -5.35 -28.65
CA ALA A 230 13.86 -4.46 -27.48
C ALA A 230 15.19 -4.55 -26.71
N ASP A 231 15.76 -3.40 -26.36
CA ASP A 231 16.91 -3.27 -25.46
C ASP A 231 16.48 -3.05 -24.02
N THR A 232 15.23 -2.71 -23.82
CA THR A 232 14.68 -2.31 -22.53
C THR A 232 13.24 -2.81 -22.36
N VAL A 233 12.92 -3.28 -21.16
CA VAL A 233 11.56 -3.61 -20.72
C VAL A 233 11.12 -2.65 -19.61
N ILE A 234 9.98 -2.02 -19.75
CA ILE A 234 9.29 -1.32 -18.67
C ILE A 234 8.18 -2.24 -18.16
N THR A 235 8.18 -2.51 -16.86
CA THR A 235 7.21 -3.42 -16.25
C THR A 235 6.75 -2.95 -14.88
N GLY A 236 5.45 -3.06 -14.64
CA GLY A 236 4.83 -2.93 -13.33
C GLY A 236 4.70 -4.26 -12.59
N ASN A 237 5.26 -5.34 -13.13
CA ASN A 237 5.22 -6.63 -12.45
C ASN A 237 5.83 -6.56 -11.05
N TRP A 238 5.29 -7.33 -10.14
CA TRP A 238 5.72 -7.43 -8.76
C TRP A 238 5.69 -8.88 -8.26
N GLY A 239 6.36 -9.14 -7.14
CA GLY A 239 6.40 -10.44 -6.50
C GLY A 239 6.93 -11.54 -7.44
N SER A 240 6.29 -12.69 -7.39
CA SER A 240 6.72 -13.86 -8.16
C SER A 240 6.67 -13.64 -9.68
N ASP A 241 5.72 -12.83 -10.19
CA ASP A 241 5.65 -12.55 -11.62
C ASP A 241 6.89 -11.80 -12.11
N LEU A 242 7.41 -10.83 -11.34
CA LEU A 242 8.65 -10.14 -11.69
C LEU A 242 9.85 -11.06 -11.59
N ALA A 243 9.95 -11.84 -10.52
CA ALA A 243 11.06 -12.75 -10.31
C ALA A 243 11.16 -13.80 -11.43
N LEU A 244 10.03 -14.41 -11.79
CA LEU A 244 9.96 -15.39 -12.87
C LEU A 244 10.25 -14.78 -14.25
N LEU A 245 9.78 -13.56 -14.50
CA LEU A 245 10.07 -12.83 -15.74
C LEU A 245 11.57 -12.61 -15.93
N VAL A 246 12.25 -12.08 -14.91
CA VAL A 246 13.69 -11.80 -15.00
C VAL A 246 14.49 -13.10 -15.03
N LYS A 247 14.07 -14.13 -14.30
CA LYS A 247 14.69 -15.46 -14.38
C LYS A 247 14.62 -16.01 -15.82
N ALA A 248 13.44 -16.02 -16.44
CA ALA A 248 13.29 -16.47 -17.83
C ALA A 248 14.11 -15.64 -18.80
N ALA A 249 14.24 -14.33 -18.56
CA ALA A 249 15.11 -13.46 -19.37
C ALA A 249 16.59 -13.88 -19.27
N ASN A 250 17.07 -14.19 -18.07
CA ASN A 250 18.43 -14.67 -17.86
C ASN A 250 18.68 -16.01 -18.57
N GLU A 251 17.77 -16.97 -18.39
CA GLU A 251 17.87 -18.30 -19.01
C GLU A 251 17.82 -18.24 -20.54
N ALA A 252 17.05 -17.32 -21.10
CA ALA A 252 16.99 -17.08 -22.55
C ALA A 252 18.15 -16.23 -23.11
N GLY A 253 19.11 -15.78 -22.27
CA GLY A 253 20.19 -14.89 -22.69
C GLY A 253 19.69 -13.52 -23.21
N TYR A 254 18.60 -13.01 -22.67
CA TYR A 254 18.14 -11.64 -22.94
C TYR A 254 18.92 -10.68 -22.03
N ASN A 255 19.70 -9.78 -22.62
CA ASN A 255 20.60 -8.86 -21.92
C ASN A 255 20.06 -7.44 -21.78
N GLY A 256 18.82 -7.18 -22.16
CA GLY A 256 18.19 -5.87 -22.06
C GLY A 256 17.97 -5.44 -20.61
N LYS A 257 17.74 -4.14 -20.44
CA LYS A 257 17.45 -3.52 -19.14
C LYS A 257 16.00 -3.73 -18.73
N PHE A 258 15.75 -3.80 -17.43
CA PHE A 258 14.42 -3.77 -16.84
C PHE A 258 14.26 -2.53 -15.98
N PHE A 259 13.25 -1.74 -16.26
CA PHE A 259 12.83 -0.62 -15.42
C PHE A 259 11.53 -0.96 -14.70
N THR A 260 11.56 -0.92 -13.38
CA THR A 260 10.45 -1.35 -12.51
C THR A 260 10.47 -0.55 -11.20
N TYR A 261 9.53 -0.79 -10.31
CA TYR A 261 9.53 -0.18 -8.99
C TYR A 261 9.20 -1.17 -7.86
N TYR A 262 9.21 -2.48 -8.14
CA TYR A 262 8.95 -3.51 -7.13
C TYR A 262 10.03 -4.59 -7.04
N THR A 263 11.24 -4.30 -7.52
CA THR A 263 12.37 -5.26 -7.44
C THR A 263 12.78 -5.57 -6.00
N GLY A 264 12.65 -4.60 -5.09
CA GLY A 264 12.98 -4.78 -3.67
C GLY A 264 11.94 -5.58 -2.87
N VAL A 265 10.84 -6.03 -3.48
CA VAL A 265 9.80 -6.75 -2.74
C VAL A 265 10.23 -8.18 -2.46
N SER A 266 9.84 -8.69 -1.29
CA SER A 266 10.15 -9.98 -0.69
C SER A 266 10.56 -11.09 -1.66
N GLY A 267 11.76 -11.61 -1.47
CA GLY A 267 12.32 -12.70 -2.27
C GLY A 267 12.76 -12.33 -3.70
N THR A 268 12.30 -11.20 -4.24
CA THR A 268 12.64 -10.79 -5.62
C THR A 268 14.13 -10.56 -5.80
N PRO A 269 14.85 -9.81 -4.94
CA PRO A 269 16.29 -9.63 -5.09
C PRO A 269 17.06 -10.97 -5.07
N THR A 270 16.68 -11.89 -4.19
CA THR A 270 17.28 -13.22 -4.10
C THR A 270 17.01 -14.04 -5.36
N ALA A 271 15.79 -13.99 -5.89
CA ALA A 271 15.41 -14.69 -7.11
C ALA A 271 16.09 -14.13 -8.38
N LEU A 272 16.37 -12.81 -8.40
CA LEU A 272 17.14 -12.18 -9.50
C LEU A 272 18.59 -12.61 -9.51
N GLY A 273 19.18 -12.81 -8.32
CA GLY A 273 20.59 -13.15 -8.17
C GLY A 273 21.51 -12.21 -8.95
N GLN A 274 22.65 -12.72 -9.38
CA GLN A 274 23.62 -11.95 -10.19
C GLN A 274 23.10 -11.59 -11.58
N GLY A 275 22.14 -12.33 -12.11
CA GLY A 275 21.55 -12.04 -13.43
C GLY A 275 20.76 -10.73 -13.51
N GLY A 276 20.35 -10.17 -12.36
CA GLY A 276 19.72 -8.85 -12.27
C GLY A 276 20.71 -7.69 -12.10
N ALA A 277 21.98 -8.00 -11.72
CA ALA A 277 22.96 -6.97 -11.39
C ALA A 277 23.26 -6.06 -12.59
N GLY A 278 23.21 -4.74 -12.35
CA GLY A 278 23.53 -3.72 -13.36
C GLY A 278 22.50 -3.54 -14.48
N ARG A 279 21.40 -4.32 -14.51
CA ARG A 279 20.39 -4.21 -15.57
C ARG A 279 18.94 -4.19 -15.09
N VAL A 280 18.67 -4.44 -13.82
CA VAL A 280 17.34 -4.26 -13.24
C VAL A 280 17.36 -3.01 -12.38
N TYR A 281 16.61 -1.99 -12.77
CA TYR A 281 16.53 -0.68 -12.13
C TYR A 281 15.19 -0.52 -11.44
N GLN A 282 15.24 -0.05 -10.20
CA GLN A 282 14.05 0.19 -9.40
C GLN A 282 13.93 1.66 -9.02
N VAL A 283 12.75 2.23 -9.17
CA VAL A 283 12.39 3.47 -8.47
C VAL A 283 11.99 3.11 -7.04
N SER A 284 12.65 3.73 -6.07
CA SER A 284 12.36 3.54 -4.64
C SER A 284 12.44 4.86 -3.90
N TYR A 285 11.69 4.98 -2.83
CA TYR A 285 11.69 6.13 -1.92
C TYR A 285 12.43 5.82 -0.61
N GLN A 286 13.08 4.68 -0.52
CA GLN A 286 13.87 4.27 0.65
C GLN A 286 15.15 3.55 0.24
N HIS A 287 16.17 3.67 1.09
CA HIS A 287 17.46 3.03 0.91
C HIS A 287 18.00 2.60 2.27
N TYR A 288 18.26 1.31 2.44
CA TYR A 288 18.63 0.74 3.76
C TYR A 288 20.07 1.05 4.19
N ASN A 289 20.92 1.48 3.27
CA ASN A 289 22.31 1.84 3.59
C ASN A 289 22.45 3.26 4.16
N LEU A 290 21.35 4.02 4.25
CA LEU A 290 21.35 5.33 4.93
C LEU A 290 21.30 5.13 6.44
N ALA A 291 22.18 5.83 7.16
CA ALA A 291 22.16 5.84 8.62
C ALA A 291 20.83 6.43 9.15
N GLY A 292 20.27 5.81 10.20
CA GLY A 292 19.04 6.28 10.82
C GLY A 292 18.15 5.16 11.36
N ASP A 293 16.91 5.52 11.69
CA ASP A 293 15.97 4.57 12.28
C ASP A 293 15.59 3.46 11.29
N LEU A 294 15.51 3.77 10.00
CA LEU A 294 15.14 2.81 8.98
C LEU A 294 16.13 1.63 8.91
N SER A 295 17.43 1.90 8.90
CA SER A 295 18.45 0.84 8.90
C SER A 295 18.50 0.05 10.20
N LYS A 296 18.25 0.71 11.36
CA LYS A 296 18.12 0.00 12.64
C LYS A 296 16.94 -0.95 12.63
N TRP A 297 15.77 -0.48 12.19
CA TRP A 297 14.57 -1.32 12.11
C TRP A 297 14.71 -2.46 11.09
N GLN A 298 15.43 -2.23 9.99
CA GLN A 298 15.77 -3.28 9.05
C GLN A 298 16.62 -4.38 9.70
N ALA A 299 17.65 -4.00 10.48
CA ALA A 299 18.48 -4.94 11.20
C ALA A 299 17.70 -5.76 12.23
N GLU A 300 16.83 -5.09 13.02
CA GLU A 300 15.97 -5.73 14.01
C GLU A 300 14.94 -6.67 13.36
N PHE A 301 14.34 -6.25 12.24
CA PHE A 301 13.41 -7.07 11.46
C PHE A 301 14.10 -8.33 10.93
N LYS A 302 15.29 -8.17 10.36
CA LYS A 302 16.10 -9.28 9.87
C LYS A 302 16.48 -10.25 10.98
N GLN A 303 16.84 -9.74 12.16
CA GLN A 303 17.13 -10.58 13.32
C GLN A 303 15.89 -11.38 13.76
N LYS A 304 14.71 -10.75 13.77
CA LYS A 304 13.46 -11.37 14.25
C LYS A 304 12.89 -12.40 13.26
N PHE A 305 12.95 -12.12 11.95
CA PHE A 305 12.23 -12.89 10.94
C PHE A 305 13.12 -13.59 9.91
N ASN A 306 14.44 -13.38 9.97
CA ASN A 306 15.40 -13.78 8.95
C ASN A 306 14.99 -13.31 7.53
N ASP A 307 14.47 -12.10 7.45
CA ASP A 307 13.89 -11.50 6.23
C ASP A 307 14.13 -9.99 6.25
N ASP A 308 14.02 -9.33 5.12
CA ASP A 308 14.11 -7.88 5.02
C ASP A 308 12.70 -7.30 4.88
N PHE A 309 12.41 -6.10 5.42
CA PHE A 309 11.13 -5.46 5.16
C PHE A 309 11.24 -4.47 4.00
N TYR A 310 10.17 -4.36 3.18
CA TYR A 310 10.17 -3.56 1.95
C TYR A 310 9.06 -2.52 1.91
N THR A 311 8.08 -2.62 2.79
CA THR A 311 6.86 -1.79 2.76
C THR A 311 6.97 -0.64 3.75
N GLY A 312 7.73 0.40 3.40
CA GLY A 312 7.97 1.55 4.29
C GLY A 312 6.72 2.36 4.64
N SER A 313 5.69 2.35 3.78
CA SER A 313 4.39 3.00 4.03
C SER A 313 3.71 2.53 5.33
N VAL A 314 4.02 1.33 5.81
CA VAL A 314 3.55 0.81 7.11
C VAL A 314 3.93 1.73 8.26
N ILE A 315 5.16 2.27 8.24
CA ILE A 315 5.65 3.21 9.25
C ILE A 315 4.79 4.48 9.25
N SER A 316 4.50 5.01 8.04
CA SER A 316 3.65 6.20 7.88
C SER A 316 2.23 5.96 8.39
N ILE A 317 1.68 4.76 8.18
CA ILE A 317 0.35 4.38 8.67
C ILE A 317 0.30 4.47 10.20
N TYR A 318 1.20 3.81 10.90
CA TYR A 318 1.18 3.80 12.37
C TYR A 318 1.46 5.17 12.97
N LYS A 319 2.43 5.93 12.42
CA LYS A 319 2.71 7.29 12.87
C LYS A 319 1.52 8.20 12.62
N GLY A 320 0.95 8.17 11.41
CA GLY A 320 -0.23 8.97 11.06
C GLY A 320 -1.44 8.62 11.93
N LEU A 321 -1.72 7.33 12.16
CA LEU A 321 -2.82 6.91 13.05
C LEU A 321 -2.61 7.37 14.49
N GLY A 322 -1.42 7.18 15.05
CA GLY A 322 -1.13 7.59 16.43
C GLY A 322 -1.32 9.08 16.63
N GLU A 323 -0.86 9.91 15.70
CA GLU A 323 -1.04 11.36 15.76
C GLU A 323 -2.49 11.79 15.51
N ALA A 324 -3.19 11.15 14.54
CA ALA A 324 -4.59 11.44 14.27
C ALA A 324 -5.49 11.09 15.46
N MET A 325 -5.28 9.95 16.11
CA MET A 325 -6.01 9.54 17.32
C MET A 325 -5.74 10.47 18.49
N ALA A 326 -4.49 10.90 18.69
CA ALA A 326 -4.15 11.89 19.71
C ALA A 326 -4.83 13.24 19.45
N LYS A 327 -4.81 13.74 18.22
CA LYS A 327 -5.49 14.98 17.81
C LYS A 327 -7.01 14.88 17.95
N ALA A 328 -7.58 13.74 17.56
CA ALA A 328 -9.01 13.47 17.69
C ALA A 328 -9.45 13.21 19.13
N LYS A 329 -8.51 12.90 20.03
CA LYS A 329 -8.76 12.37 21.39
C LYS A 329 -9.73 11.18 21.37
N SER A 330 -9.59 10.32 20.38
CA SER A 330 -10.53 9.21 20.10
C SER A 330 -9.92 8.20 19.16
N THR A 331 -10.36 6.95 19.26
CA THR A 331 -10.11 5.87 18.30
C THR A 331 -11.30 5.68 17.34
N ASP A 332 -12.35 6.48 17.49
CA ASP A 332 -13.53 6.43 16.59
C ASP A 332 -13.15 6.82 15.15
N PRO A 333 -13.44 5.96 14.15
CA PRO A 333 -13.06 6.19 12.75
C PRO A 333 -13.52 7.51 12.16
N VAL A 334 -14.70 8.00 12.52
CA VAL A 334 -15.22 9.29 12.01
C VAL A 334 -14.32 10.44 12.46
N LYS A 335 -13.98 10.45 13.74
CA LYS A 335 -13.12 11.48 14.34
C LYS A 335 -11.69 11.37 13.85
N VAL A 336 -11.18 10.14 13.71
CA VAL A 336 -9.82 9.86 13.21
C VAL A 336 -9.69 10.23 11.73
N ALA A 337 -10.67 9.90 10.88
CA ALA A 337 -10.67 10.30 9.47
C ALA A 337 -10.66 11.82 9.31
N ALA A 338 -11.48 12.52 10.11
CA ALA A 338 -11.50 13.98 10.12
C ALA A 338 -10.16 14.59 10.58
N ALA A 339 -9.54 14.02 11.62
CA ALA A 339 -8.26 14.48 12.14
C ALA A 339 -7.10 14.23 11.17
N LEU A 340 -7.11 13.08 10.48
CA LEU A 340 -6.09 12.67 9.51
C LEU A 340 -6.13 13.52 8.24
N SER A 341 -7.33 13.95 7.81
CA SER A 341 -7.52 14.77 6.62
C SER A 341 -6.86 16.16 6.75
N GLY A 342 -5.89 16.47 5.91
CA GLY A 342 -5.09 17.70 5.96
C GLY A 342 -4.06 17.74 7.09
N MET A 343 -3.78 16.60 7.73
CA MET A 343 -2.81 16.54 8.82
C MET A 343 -1.39 16.38 8.29
N LYS A 344 -0.47 17.17 8.83
CA LYS A 344 0.97 16.97 8.67
C LYS A 344 1.49 16.11 9.81
N PHE A 345 2.40 15.20 9.51
CA PHE A 345 3.05 14.35 10.48
C PHE A 345 4.43 13.88 10.02
N LYS A 346 5.28 13.52 10.96
CA LYS A 346 6.64 13.06 10.66
C LYS A 346 6.64 11.56 10.30
N SER A 347 6.94 11.24 9.05
CA SER A 347 7.12 9.89 8.55
C SER A 347 8.59 9.43 8.62
N TYR A 348 8.93 8.28 8.03
CA TYR A 348 10.29 7.75 7.95
C TYR A 348 11.16 8.48 6.92
N HIS A 349 10.56 9.18 5.98
CA HIS A 349 11.22 9.94 4.90
C HIS A 349 11.01 11.45 5.04
N GLY A 350 10.64 11.94 6.20
CA GLY A 350 10.45 13.36 6.49
C GLY A 350 9.05 13.72 6.93
N GLU A 351 8.72 15.02 6.86
CA GLU A 351 7.36 15.50 7.11
C GLU A 351 6.49 15.20 5.88
N VAL A 352 5.32 14.65 6.12
CA VAL A 352 4.31 14.37 5.09
C VAL A 352 2.99 15.02 5.45
N GLU A 353 2.18 15.34 4.44
CA GLU A 353 0.82 15.80 4.61
C GLU A 353 -0.16 14.79 4.03
N MET A 354 -1.19 14.43 4.79
CA MET A 354 -2.35 13.71 4.25
C MET A 354 -3.28 14.73 3.58
N ARG A 355 -3.21 14.88 2.27
CA ARG A 355 -3.96 15.89 1.54
C ARG A 355 -5.46 15.83 1.87
N LYS A 356 -6.05 17.00 2.09
CA LYS A 356 -7.48 17.11 2.42
C LYS A 356 -8.38 16.75 1.24
N THR A 357 -7.92 16.99 0.02
CA THR A 357 -8.72 16.84 -1.20
C THR A 357 -8.92 15.39 -1.59
N ASP A 358 -7.90 14.56 -1.48
CA ASP A 358 -7.89 13.19 -2.02
C ASP A 358 -7.33 12.12 -1.07
N ARG A 359 -6.96 12.51 0.15
CA ARG A 359 -6.47 11.62 1.22
C ARG A 359 -5.26 10.78 0.83
N LYS A 360 -4.37 11.41 0.09
CA LYS A 360 -3.06 10.84 -0.21
C LYS A 360 -1.99 11.50 0.64
N SER A 361 -1.08 10.70 1.24
CA SER A 361 0.10 11.25 1.88
C SER A 361 1.11 11.74 0.82
N VAL A 362 1.62 12.93 1.00
CA VAL A 362 2.61 13.55 0.14
C VAL A 362 3.71 14.17 1.00
N VAL A 363 4.94 14.18 0.47
CA VAL A 363 6.12 14.84 1.05
C VAL A 363 6.14 16.30 0.65
#